data_7e20ea15dccaf96b8e3008262f074883
#
_entry.id   7e20ea15dccaf96b8e3008262f074883
#
_cell.length_a   1.000
_cell.length_b   1.000
_cell.length_c   1.000
_cell.angle_alpha   90.00
_cell.angle_beta   90.00
_cell.angle_gamma   90.00
#
_symmetry.space_group_name_H-M   'P 1'
#
loop_
_entity.id
_entity.type
_entity.pdbx_description
1 polymer ?
#
loop_
_entity_poly.entity_id
_entity_poly.type
_entity_poly.pdbx_seq_one_letter_code
_entity_poly.pdbx_strand_id
1 'polypeptide(L)'
;MEKNGTVMDYLRWRGDLPFTRDGFNEVDDLVLCIISYINFRRFDDLKTTDPTRAVALPEVAARLTKEDEQLGLSELDYIPLMRLAAETERFREVRMFGFTHEYDEVKEMQFDAVSYLLPDDTLLVSFMGTDTSLVGWKEDFNMSYHSAVPAQIRAAAYTEEIAAACPDRGLRIGGHSKGGNLAAWAAIHIPAPLQDRLLAAYNNDGPGFSHDMVDSAAYRRVADKLHTYIPESSIVGILLEHAEDYAVIDSSNRSIMQHEPMS
;
A
#
# COMPACT_ATOMS: atom_id res chain seq x y z
N MET A 1 17.29 -6.46 -25.74
CA MET A 1 16.68 -5.71 -24.62
C MET A 1 16.89 -6.57 -23.39
N GLU A 2 17.63 -6.10 -22.42
CA GLU A 2 17.67 -6.73 -21.11
C GLU A 2 16.24 -6.76 -20.58
N LYS A 3 15.83 -7.90 -20.03
CA LYS A 3 14.53 -8.02 -19.36
C LYS A 3 14.62 -7.23 -18.06
N ASN A 4 13.82 -6.19 -17.90
CA ASN A 4 13.69 -5.52 -16.62
C ASN A 4 13.27 -6.55 -15.56
N GLY A 5 13.86 -6.45 -14.36
CA GLY A 5 13.50 -7.34 -13.25
C GLY A 5 12.08 -7.03 -12.76
N THR A 6 11.34 -8.04 -12.37
CA THR A 6 10.01 -7.91 -11.74
C THR A 6 10.11 -8.06 -10.23
N VAL A 7 9.04 -7.76 -9.50
CA VAL A 7 8.95 -8.02 -8.04
C VAL A 7 9.20 -9.51 -7.71
N MET A 8 8.83 -10.43 -8.61
CA MET A 8 9.12 -11.86 -8.45
C MET A 8 10.62 -12.16 -8.59
N ASP A 9 11.33 -11.45 -9.48
CA ASP A 9 12.77 -11.58 -9.64
C ASP A 9 13.50 -10.97 -8.45
N TYR A 10 13.00 -9.85 -7.91
CA TYR A 10 13.49 -9.26 -6.66
C TYR A 10 13.42 -10.27 -5.51
N LEU A 11 12.27 -10.91 -5.29
CA LEU A 11 12.11 -11.91 -4.24
C LEU A 11 13.08 -13.09 -4.38
N ARG A 12 13.34 -13.57 -5.61
CA ARG A 12 14.30 -14.64 -5.89
C ARG A 12 15.75 -14.23 -5.67
N TRP A 13 16.07 -12.99 -5.98
CA TRP A 13 17.44 -12.47 -5.91
C TRP A 13 17.78 -11.89 -4.54
N ARG A 14 16.85 -11.12 -3.92
CA ARG A 14 17.07 -10.36 -2.69
C ARG A 14 16.40 -10.98 -1.46
N GLY A 15 15.57 -11.98 -1.67
CA GLY A 15 14.84 -12.65 -0.60
C GLY A 15 15.69 -13.39 0.43
N ASP A 16 16.98 -13.64 0.14
CA ASP A 16 17.95 -14.22 1.07
C ASP A 16 18.52 -13.21 2.10
N LEU A 17 18.27 -11.92 1.93
CA LEU A 17 18.78 -10.86 2.80
C LEU A 17 17.72 -10.33 3.75
N PRO A 18 17.80 -10.66 5.05
CA PRO A 18 16.86 -10.12 6.04
C PRO A 18 17.02 -8.60 6.20
N PHE A 19 15.98 -7.91 6.69
CA PHE A 19 15.99 -6.45 6.91
C PHE A 19 17.11 -5.97 7.83
N THR A 20 17.68 -6.83 8.67
CA THR A 20 18.84 -6.52 9.52
C THR A 20 20.15 -6.40 8.74
N ARG A 21 20.21 -6.93 7.53
CA ARG A 21 21.38 -6.88 6.65
C ARG A 21 21.24 -5.83 5.54
N ASP A 22 20.04 -5.70 5.04
CA ASP A 22 19.68 -4.73 4.01
C ASP A 22 18.30 -4.17 4.37
N GLY A 23 18.26 -2.90 4.78
CA GLY A 23 17.06 -2.26 5.32
C GLY A 23 15.85 -2.36 4.39
N PHE A 24 14.67 -2.08 4.95
CA PHE A 24 13.43 -1.99 4.18
C PHE A 24 13.53 -0.93 3.08
N ASN A 25 13.10 -1.25 1.88
CA ASN A 25 13.14 -0.37 0.71
C ASN A 25 11.78 -0.30 -0.02
N GLU A 26 11.73 0.48 -1.09
CA GLU A 26 10.53 0.74 -1.90
C GLU A 26 9.96 -0.52 -2.58
N VAL A 27 10.82 -1.48 -2.94
CA VAL A 27 10.35 -2.74 -3.57
C VAL A 27 9.71 -3.65 -2.52
N ASP A 28 10.20 -3.62 -1.28
CA ASP A 28 9.55 -4.33 -0.17
C ASP A 28 8.17 -3.78 0.12
N ASP A 29 8.03 -2.43 0.08
CA ASP A 29 6.74 -1.77 0.19
C ASP A 29 5.80 -2.25 -0.92
N LEU A 30 6.25 -2.20 -2.18
CA LEU A 30 5.44 -2.63 -3.32
C LEU A 30 5.00 -4.10 -3.19
N VAL A 31 5.89 -5.02 -2.75
CA VAL A 31 5.54 -6.42 -2.49
C VAL A 31 4.39 -6.53 -1.47
N LEU A 32 4.48 -5.81 -0.35
CA LEU A 32 3.46 -5.84 0.69
C LEU A 32 2.17 -5.13 0.27
N CYS A 33 2.27 -4.08 -0.56
CA CYS A 33 1.12 -3.42 -1.17
C CYS A 33 0.38 -4.33 -2.16
N ILE A 34 1.09 -5.13 -2.97
CA ILE A 34 0.47 -6.13 -3.86
C ILE A 34 -0.25 -7.21 -3.02
N ILE A 35 0.37 -7.67 -1.93
CA ILE A 35 -0.26 -8.66 -1.03
C ILE A 35 -1.57 -8.12 -0.43
N SER A 36 -1.70 -6.80 -0.22
CA SER A 36 -2.94 -6.21 0.32
C SER A 36 -4.18 -6.41 -0.57
N TYR A 37 -4.00 -6.71 -1.87
CA TYR A 37 -5.10 -7.01 -2.79
C TYR A 37 -5.69 -8.42 -2.64
N ILE A 38 -5.02 -9.33 -1.91
CA ILE A 38 -5.54 -10.68 -1.66
C ILE A 38 -6.77 -10.59 -0.76
N ASN A 39 -7.79 -11.39 -1.07
CA ASN A 39 -9.05 -11.41 -0.34
C ASN A 39 -8.92 -12.11 1.02
N PHE A 40 -8.63 -11.35 2.06
CA PHE A 40 -8.51 -11.88 3.43
C PHE A 40 -9.83 -11.87 4.23
N ARG A 41 -11.00 -11.64 3.60
CA ARG A 41 -12.29 -11.47 4.30
C ARG A 41 -12.68 -12.65 5.21
N ARG A 42 -12.26 -13.87 4.88
CA ARG A 42 -12.53 -15.08 5.68
C ARG A 42 -11.54 -15.32 6.83
N PHE A 43 -10.48 -14.49 6.93
CA PHE A 43 -9.43 -14.63 7.93
C PHE A 43 -9.76 -13.74 9.15
N ASP A 44 -10.67 -14.21 10.03
CA ASP A 44 -11.13 -13.42 11.18
C ASP A 44 -10.02 -13.07 12.17
N ASP A 45 -8.97 -13.86 12.24
CA ASP A 45 -7.79 -13.62 13.05
C ASP A 45 -6.94 -12.44 12.57
N LEU A 46 -7.05 -12.06 11.29
CA LEU A 46 -6.37 -10.87 10.75
C LEU A 46 -7.13 -9.56 11.04
N LYS A 47 -8.42 -9.62 11.38
CA LYS A 47 -9.28 -8.43 11.58
C LYS A 47 -9.02 -7.71 12.90
N THR A 48 -8.25 -8.28 13.81
CA THR A 48 -7.91 -7.66 15.10
C THR A 48 -6.93 -6.52 14.91
N THR A 49 -7.11 -5.41 15.62
CA THR A 49 -6.14 -4.31 15.71
C THR A 49 -5.12 -4.50 16.82
N ASP A 50 -5.18 -5.60 17.57
CA ASP A 50 -4.20 -5.96 18.60
C ASP A 50 -2.94 -6.57 17.96
N PRO A 51 -1.79 -5.87 17.98
CA PRO A 51 -0.55 -6.31 17.34
C PRO A 51 0.04 -7.58 17.99
N THR A 52 -0.33 -7.89 19.24
CA THR A 52 0.14 -9.11 19.91
C THR A 52 -0.45 -10.37 19.31
N ARG A 53 -1.56 -10.23 18.57
CA ARG A 53 -2.27 -11.29 17.87
C ARG A 53 -1.94 -11.35 16.38
N ALA A 54 -0.97 -10.57 15.92
CA ALA A 54 -0.55 -10.57 14.53
C ALA A 54 -0.09 -11.98 14.10
N VAL A 55 -0.51 -12.40 12.90
CA VAL A 55 -0.27 -13.73 12.33
C VAL A 55 0.95 -13.67 11.40
N ALA A 56 1.84 -14.64 11.47
CA ALA A 56 3.02 -14.69 10.59
C ALA A 56 2.62 -14.84 9.12
N LEU A 57 3.29 -14.11 8.23
CA LEU A 57 3.03 -14.13 6.78
C LEU A 57 3.05 -15.57 6.20
N PRO A 58 4.01 -16.46 6.56
CA PRO A 58 3.99 -17.85 6.09
C PRO A 58 2.75 -18.64 6.54
N GLU A 59 2.25 -18.38 7.75
CA GLU A 59 1.05 -19.03 8.27
C GLU A 59 -0.19 -18.59 7.48
N VAL A 60 -0.33 -17.31 7.16
CA VAL A 60 -1.41 -16.80 6.34
C VAL A 60 -1.30 -17.36 4.92
N ALA A 61 -0.11 -17.31 4.31
CA ALA A 61 0.14 -17.82 2.95
C ALA A 61 -0.19 -19.32 2.79
N ALA A 62 0.08 -20.14 3.81
CA ALA A 62 -0.23 -21.56 3.80
C ALA A 62 -1.74 -21.87 3.81
N ARG A 63 -2.57 -20.94 4.29
CA ARG A 63 -4.03 -21.07 4.38
C ARG A 63 -4.75 -20.58 3.14
N LEU A 64 -4.06 -19.90 2.21
CA LEU A 64 -4.65 -19.36 0.98
C LEU A 64 -5.06 -20.47 0.01
N THR A 65 -6.22 -20.31 -0.59
CA THR A 65 -6.79 -21.15 -1.63
C THR A 65 -7.12 -20.32 -2.86
N LYS A 66 -7.58 -20.94 -3.95
CA LYS A 66 -8.04 -20.21 -5.15
C LYS A 66 -9.28 -19.35 -4.90
N GLU A 67 -10.01 -19.59 -3.80
CA GLU A 67 -11.18 -18.80 -3.43
C GLU A 67 -10.79 -17.44 -2.83
N ASP A 68 -9.51 -17.24 -2.49
CA ASP A 68 -8.96 -16.02 -1.93
C ASP A 68 -8.31 -15.13 -2.99
N GLU A 69 -8.67 -15.30 -4.27
CA GLU A 69 -8.18 -14.46 -5.36
C GLU A 69 -8.39 -12.97 -5.04
N GLN A 70 -7.53 -12.14 -5.60
CA GLN A 70 -7.50 -10.72 -5.30
C GLN A 70 -8.81 -9.98 -5.62
N LEU A 71 -8.97 -8.84 -4.95
CA LEU A 71 -10.12 -7.95 -5.12
C LEU A 71 -9.90 -6.87 -6.19
N GLY A 72 -8.65 -6.67 -6.64
CA GLY A 72 -8.27 -5.62 -7.57
C GLY A 72 -8.70 -5.88 -9.01
N LEU A 73 -8.44 -4.90 -9.88
CA LEU A 73 -8.77 -4.92 -11.32
C LEU A 73 -7.84 -5.82 -12.14
N SER A 74 -6.71 -6.26 -11.58
CA SER A 74 -5.76 -7.13 -12.25
C SER A 74 -6.34 -8.53 -12.49
N GLU A 75 -6.05 -9.09 -13.65
CA GLU A 75 -6.32 -10.50 -13.96
C GLU A 75 -5.22 -11.44 -13.41
N LEU A 76 -4.15 -10.88 -12.81
CA LEU A 76 -3.04 -11.65 -12.27
C LEU A 76 -3.37 -12.17 -10.86
N ASP A 77 -3.02 -13.41 -10.59
CA ASP A 77 -3.11 -14.02 -9.27
C ASP A 77 -1.90 -13.61 -8.42
N TYR A 78 -2.13 -12.88 -7.33
CA TYR A 78 -1.08 -12.44 -6.41
C TYR A 78 -0.74 -13.46 -5.32
N ILE A 79 -1.48 -14.55 -5.20
CA ILE A 79 -1.20 -15.63 -4.23
C ILE A 79 0.20 -16.24 -4.44
N PRO A 80 0.69 -16.49 -5.68
CA PRO A 80 2.06 -16.97 -5.90
C PRO A 80 3.14 -16.00 -5.40
N LEU A 81 2.92 -14.68 -5.51
CA LEU A 81 3.84 -13.68 -4.98
C LEU A 81 3.91 -13.77 -3.45
N MET A 82 2.76 -13.82 -2.76
CA MET A 82 2.73 -13.94 -1.31
C MET A 82 3.39 -15.24 -0.82
N ARG A 83 3.15 -16.36 -1.51
CA ARG A 83 3.80 -17.64 -1.19
C ARG A 83 5.32 -17.58 -1.35
N LEU A 84 5.79 -16.99 -2.45
CA LEU A 84 7.22 -16.81 -2.66
C LEU A 84 7.83 -15.88 -1.58
N ALA A 85 7.19 -14.75 -1.27
CA ALA A 85 7.65 -13.86 -0.22
C ALA A 85 7.73 -14.58 1.14
N ALA A 86 6.73 -15.38 1.49
CA ALA A 86 6.66 -16.15 2.72
C ALA A 86 7.79 -17.18 2.89
N GLU A 87 8.36 -17.67 1.78
CA GLU A 87 9.48 -18.62 1.78
C GLU A 87 10.85 -17.94 1.95
N THR A 88 10.92 -16.61 1.78
CA THR A 88 12.18 -15.85 1.83
C THR A 88 12.62 -15.53 3.26
N GLU A 89 13.94 -15.43 3.50
CA GLU A 89 14.49 -14.92 4.76
C GLU A 89 14.04 -13.48 5.04
N ARG A 90 13.79 -12.71 3.98
CA ARG A 90 13.44 -11.31 4.05
C ARG A 90 12.04 -11.09 4.64
N PHE A 91 11.04 -11.87 4.23
CA PHE A 91 9.64 -11.65 4.59
C PHE A 91 9.05 -12.68 5.57
N ARG A 92 9.73 -13.79 5.83
CA ARG A 92 9.16 -14.88 6.65
C ARG A 92 8.82 -14.48 8.11
N GLU A 93 9.45 -13.42 8.63
CA GLU A 93 9.19 -12.91 9.99
C GLU A 93 8.18 -11.75 9.99
N VAL A 94 7.73 -11.29 8.85
CA VAL A 94 6.65 -10.31 8.73
C VAL A 94 5.38 -10.88 9.32
N ARG A 95 4.63 -10.07 10.09
CA ARG A 95 3.37 -10.48 10.69
C ARG A 95 2.25 -9.54 10.27
N MET A 96 1.07 -10.10 10.00
CA MET A 96 -0.11 -9.40 9.47
C MET A 96 -1.18 -9.25 10.54
N PHE A 97 -1.88 -8.11 10.57
CA PHE A 97 -3.02 -7.83 11.44
C PHE A 97 -3.82 -6.63 10.90
N GLY A 98 -4.93 -6.30 11.54
CA GLY A 98 -5.72 -5.10 11.23
C GLY A 98 -6.42 -5.14 9.89
N PHE A 99 -6.53 -6.31 9.22
CA PHE A 99 -7.26 -6.37 7.95
C PHE A 99 -8.67 -5.83 8.10
N THR A 100 -9.03 -4.87 7.25
CA THR A 100 -10.38 -4.30 7.16
C THR A 100 -10.84 -4.25 5.72
N HIS A 101 -12.13 -4.44 5.53
CA HIS A 101 -12.84 -4.28 4.28
C HIS A 101 -14.15 -3.54 4.57
N GLU A 102 -14.29 -2.36 4.03
CA GLU A 102 -15.44 -1.50 4.20
C GLU A 102 -16.00 -1.10 2.83
N TYR A 103 -17.31 -1.27 2.65
CA TYR A 103 -18.02 -0.94 1.43
C TYR A 103 -19.33 -0.23 1.79
N ASP A 104 -19.51 0.99 1.32
CA ASP A 104 -20.68 1.82 1.60
C ASP A 104 -21.18 2.49 0.32
N GLU A 105 -22.28 1.99 -0.24
CA GLU A 105 -22.86 2.51 -1.47
C GLU A 105 -23.40 3.94 -1.31
N VAL A 106 -23.87 4.29 -0.12
CA VAL A 106 -24.48 5.61 0.14
C VAL A 106 -23.41 6.69 0.23
N LYS A 107 -22.29 6.36 0.86
CA LYS A 107 -21.12 7.25 0.94
C LYS A 107 -20.21 7.15 -0.27
N GLU A 108 -20.48 6.23 -1.19
CA GLU A 108 -19.62 5.90 -2.33
C GLU A 108 -18.18 5.59 -1.88
N MET A 109 -18.03 4.74 -0.83
CA MET A 109 -16.74 4.39 -0.25
C MET A 109 -16.41 2.91 -0.46
N GLN A 110 -15.22 2.64 -0.98
CA GLN A 110 -14.57 1.33 -0.96
C GLN A 110 -13.21 1.50 -0.27
N PHE A 111 -13.02 0.82 0.86
CA PHE A 111 -11.80 0.93 1.65
C PHE A 111 -11.35 -0.45 2.12
N ASP A 112 -10.12 -0.79 1.78
CA ASP A 112 -9.46 -2.02 2.19
C ASP A 112 -8.05 -1.68 2.68
N ALA A 113 -7.65 -2.26 3.82
CA ALA A 113 -6.34 -2.07 4.38
C ALA A 113 -5.87 -3.30 5.16
N VAL A 114 -4.56 -3.45 5.25
CA VAL A 114 -3.90 -4.43 6.12
C VAL A 114 -2.63 -3.82 6.71
N SER A 115 -2.24 -4.25 7.90
CA SER A 115 -1.05 -3.74 8.56
C SER A 115 -0.04 -4.86 8.81
N TYR A 116 1.25 -4.48 8.78
CA TYR A 116 2.36 -5.41 8.91
C TYR A 116 3.31 -4.97 10.02
N LEU A 117 3.62 -5.88 10.95
CA LEU A 117 4.77 -5.74 11.83
C LEU A 117 6.00 -6.25 11.09
N LEU A 118 6.99 -5.38 10.91
CA LEU A 118 8.21 -5.71 10.21
C LEU A 118 9.33 -6.13 11.20
N PRO A 119 10.28 -6.99 10.75
CA PRO A 119 11.38 -7.47 11.59
C PRO A 119 12.38 -6.40 12.03
N ASP A 120 12.34 -5.20 11.43
CA ASP A 120 13.15 -4.04 11.80
C ASP A 120 12.49 -3.13 12.87
N ASP A 121 11.53 -3.69 13.62
CA ASP A 121 10.73 -2.98 14.62
C ASP A 121 9.90 -1.81 14.09
N THR A 122 9.57 -1.80 12.81
CA THR A 122 8.68 -0.82 12.23
C THR A 122 7.30 -1.41 11.93
N LEU A 123 6.34 -0.51 11.70
CA LEU A 123 4.97 -0.79 11.31
C LEU A 123 4.77 -0.29 9.88
N LEU A 124 4.21 -1.12 9.00
CA LEU A 124 3.70 -0.69 7.70
C LEU A 124 2.18 -0.78 7.70
N VAL A 125 1.51 0.31 7.35
CA VAL A 125 0.08 0.38 7.02
C VAL A 125 -0.05 0.38 5.50
N SER A 126 -0.75 -0.60 4.94
CA SER A 126 -0.91 -0.74 3.49
C SER A 126 -2.37 -0.61 3.08
N PHE A 127 -2.62 0.23 2.08
CA PHE A 127 -3.94 0.45 1.49
C PHE A 127 -4.05 -0.20 0.13
N MET A 128 -5.15 -0.92 -0.09
CA MET A 128 -5.49 -1.47 -1.39
C MET A 128 -6.02 -0.36 -2.32
N GLY A 129 -5.74 -0.50 -3.59
CA GLY A 129 -6.33 0.34 -4.64
C GLY A 129 -7.80 -0.01 -4.91
N THR A 130 -8.29 0.47 -6.07
CA THR A 130 -9.68 0.28 -6.49
C THR A 130 -9.97 -1.18 -6.78
N ASP A 131 -11.11 -1.65 -6.29
CA ASP A 131 -11.65 -2.96 -6.65
C ASP A 131 -12.45 -2.91 -7.97
N THR A 132 -13.09 -4.01 -8.35
CA THR A 132 -13.93 -4.10 -9.56
C THR A 132 -15.32 -3.47 -9.40
N SER A 133 -15.64 -2.85 -8.25
CA SER A 133 -16.95 -2.30 -7.97
C SER A 133 -17.20 -0.94 -8.64
N LEU A 134 -18.47 -0.66 -8.96
CA LEU A 134 -18.87 0.66 -9.43
C LEU A 134 -18.63 1.75 -8.38
N VAL A 135 -18.67 1.41 -7.10
CA VAL A 135 -18.43 2.34 -5.99
C VAL A 135 -16.98 2.77 -5.96
N GLY A 136 -16.03 1.83 -6.12
CA GLY A 136 -14.62 2.15 -6.22
C GLY A 136 -14.32 3.10 -7.39
N TRP A 137 -14.87 2.82 -8.58
CA TRP A 137 -14.72 3.70 -9.75
C TRP A 137 -15.33 5.09 -9.55
N LYS A 138 -16.49 5.20 -8.90
CA LYS A 138 -17.09 6.50 -8.58
C LYS A 138 -16.24 7.30 -7.60
N GLU A 139 -15.69 6.64 -6.59
CA GLU A 139 -14.81 7.28 -5.62
C GLU A 139 -13.55 7.83 -6.29
N ASP A 140 -12.96 7.09 -7.24
CA ASP A 140 -11.80 7.55 -8.02
C ASP A 140 -12.13 8.83 -8.83
N PHE A 141 -13.28 8.88 -9.47
CA PHE A 141 -13.75 10.11 -10.13
C PHE A 141 -13.93 11.26 -9.13
N ASN A 142 -14.48 10.97 -7.95
CA ASN A 142 -14.72 11.97 -6.92
C ASN A 142 -13.43 12.59 -6.39
N MET A 143 -12.30 11.86 -6.39
CA MET A 143 -10.98 12.41 -6.03
C MET A 143 -10.58 13.62 -6.88
N SER A 144 -11.05 13.72 -8.13
CA SER A 144 -10.73 14.83 -9.02
C SER A 144 -11.56 16.09 -8.75
N TYR A 145 -12.69 15.98 -8.01
CA TYR A 145 -13.64 17.08 -7.83
C TYR A 145 -13.87 17.48 -6.37
N HIS A 146 -13.60 16.59 -5.43
CA HIS A 146 -13.80 16.83 -4.00
C HIS A 146 -12.48 17.11 -3.30
N SER A 147 -12.52 17.95 -2.27
CA SER A 147 -11.36 18.23 -1.41
C SER A 147 -10.89 17.01 -0.62
N ALA A 148 -11.80 16.07 -0.36
CA ALA A 148 -11.54 14.78 0.27
C ALA A 148 -12.64 13.79 -0.11
N VAL A 149 -12.27 12.50 -0.30
CA VAL A 149 -13.23 11.40 -0.44
C VAL A 149 -13.29 10.58 0.85
N PRO A 150 -14.39 9.83 1.09
CA PRO A 150 -14.58 9.06 2.32
C PRO A 150 -13.43 8.09 2.63
N ALA A 151 -12.86 7.40 1.64
CA ALA A 151 -11.73 6.50 1.84
C ALA A 151 -10.47 7.23 2.30
N GLN A 152 -10.21 8.45 1.84
CA GLN A 152 -9.08 9.27 2.32
C GLN A 152 -9.21 9.61 3.81
N ILE A 153 -10.41 10.03 4.24
CA ILE A 153 -10.70 10.32 5.65
C ILE A 153 -10.53 9.04 6.49
N ARG A 154 -11.03 7.91 5.97
CA ARG A 154 -10.92 6.61 6.64
C ARG A 154 -9.47 6.14 6.73
N ALA A 155 -8.65 6.39 5.72
CA ALA A 155 -7.22 6.02 5.70
C ALA A 155 -6.44 6.72 6.81
N ALA A 156 -6.64 8.02 7.02
CA ALA A 156 -6.03 8.74 8.13
C ALA A 156 -6.48 8.17 9.49
N ALA A 157 -7.79 7.98 9.69
CA ALA A 157 -8.34 7.43 10.93
C ALA A 157 -7.85 5.99 11.21
N TYR A 158 -7.77 5.13 10.17
CA TYR A 158 -7.23 3.79 10.30
C TYR A 158 -5.74 3.82 10.68
N THR A 159 -4.95 4.69 10.06
CA THR A 159 -3.53 4.85 10.40
C THR A 159 -3.35 5.26 11.86
N GLU A 160 -4.16 6.21 12.35
CA GLU A 160 -4.14 6.62 13.75
C GLU A 160 -4.46 5.47 14.70
N GLU A 161 -5.51 4.68 14.41
CA GLU A 161 -5.92 3.52 15.18
C GLU A 161 -4.80 2.49 15.30
N ILE A 162 -4.22 2.09 14.17
CA ILE A 162 -3.15 1.07 14.11
C ILE A 162 -1.85 1.59 14.77
N ALA A 163 -1.48 2.85 14.51
CA ALA A 163 -0.28 3.44 15.09
C ALA A 163 -0.39 3.64 16.61
N ALA A 164 -1.61 3.87 17.13
CA ALA A 164 -1.87 3.92 18.57
C ALA A 164 -1.70 2.55 19.25
N ALA A 165 -2.04 1.46 18.55
CA ALA A 165 -1.81 0.09 19.03
C ALA A 165 -0.31 -0.31 19.02
N CYS A 166 0.53 0.42 18.29
CA CYS A 166 1.97 0.18 18.15
C CYS A 166 2.78 1.43 18.51
N PRO A 167 2.73 1.96 19.76
CA PRO A 167 3.25 3.28 20.09
C PRO A 167 4.76 3.44 19.92
N ASP A 168 5.53 2.36 20.09
CA ASP A 168 6.99 2.39 20.09
C ASP A 168 7.63 2.11 18.72
N ARG A 169 6.80 1.85 17.67
CA ARG A 169 7.31 1.50 16.36
C ARG A 169 7.37 2.72 15.42
N GLY A 170 8.43 2.79 14.61
CA GLY A 170 8.49 3.69 13.46
C GLY A 170 7.36 3.35 12.48
N LEU A 171 6.76 4.36 11.85
CA LEU A 171 5.61 4.21 10.96
C LEU A 171 6.05 4.30 9.49
N ARG A 172 5.60 3.38 8.68
CA ARG A 172 5.56 3.46 7.21
C ARG A 172 4.11 3.32 6.76
N ILE A 173 3.79 3.97 5.66
CA ILE A 173 2.47 3.90 5.04
C ILE A 173 2.69 3.65 3.55
N GLY A 174 1.94 2.75 2.93
CA GLY A 174 2.11 2.46 1.51
C GLY A 174 0.82 2.04 0.84
N GLY A 175 0.82 2.08 -0.49
CA GLY A 175 -0.28 1.64 -1.31
C GLY A 175 0.04 1.74 -2.80
N HIS A 176 -0.75 1.06 -3.60
CA HIS A 176 -0.69 1.10 -5.05
C HIS A 176 -1.99 1.67 -5.62
N SER A 177 -1.91 2.42 -6.72
CA SER A 177 -3.08 3.04 -7.36
C SER A 177 -3.81 3.99 -6.40
N LYS A 178 -5.13 3.90 -6.28
CA LYS A 178 -5.89 4.63 -5.25
C LYS A 178 -5.26 4.47 -3.85
N GLY A 179 -4.78 3.27 -3.51
CA GLY A 179 -4.09 3.00 -2.25
C GLY A 179 -2.85 3.87 -2.03
N GLY A 180 -2.10 4.19 -3.09
CA GLY A 180 -0.97 5.12 -3.05
C GLY A 180 -1.40 6.54 -2.68
N ASN A 181 -2.48 7.04 -3.28
CA ASN A 181 -3.08 8.31 -2.90
C ASN A 181 -3.57 8.29 -1.43
N LEU A 182 -4.23 7.20 -0.99
CA LEU A 182 -4.66 7.04 0.40
C LEU A 182 -3.46 7.07 1.38
N ALA A 183 -2.34 6.46 1.00
CA ALA A 183 -1.11 6.46 1.79
C ALA A 183 -0.54 7.87 1.96
N ALA A 184 -0.41 8.63 0.87
CA ALA A 184 0.04 10.01 0.90
C ALA A 184 -0.95 10.91 1.66
N TRP A 185 -2.27 10.73 1.45
CA TRP A 185 -3.30 11.46 2.20
C TRP A 185 -3.19 11.19 3.70
N ALA A 186 -3.07 9.94 4.12
CA ALA A 186 -2.91 9.60 5.52
C ALA A 186 -1.67 10.25 6.13
N ALA A 187 -0.52 10.19 5.45
CA ALA A 187 0.72 10.84 5.89
C ALA A 187 0.56 12.36 6.13
N ILE A 188 -0.20 13.04 5.25
CA ILE A 188 -0.47 14.48 5.35
C ILE A 188 -1.39 14.80 6.53
N HIS A 189 -2.38 13.95 6.84
CA HIS A 189 -3.49 14.28 7.73
C HIS A 189 -3.43 13.63 9.12
N ILE A 190 -2.55 12.65 9.36
CA ILE A 190 -2.34 12.13 10.71
C ILE A 190 -1.77 13.22 11.63
N PRO A 191 -2.06 13.17 12.97
CA PRO A 191 -1.56 14.16 13.92
C PRO A 191 -0.04 14.29 13.94
N ALA A 192 0.46 15.49 14.22
CA ALA A 192 1.89 15.79 14.24
C ALA A 192 2.75 14.79 15.02
N PRO A 193 2.36 14.28 16.21
CA PRO A 193 3.16 13.27 16.91
C PRO A 193 3.33 11.96 16.12
N LEU A 194 2.36 11.60 15.26
CA LEU A 194 2.47 10.44 14.38
C LEU A 194 3.32 10.77 13.14
N GLN A 195 3.22 11.99 12.61
CA GLN A 195 4.11 12.45 11.54
C GLN A 195 5.59 12.47 11.97
N ASP A 196 5.88 12.73 13.25
CA ASP A 196 7.24 12.64 13.80
C ASP A 196 7.77 11.19 13.80
N ARG A 197 6.87 10.20 13.93
CA ARG A 197 7.21 8.77 13.83
C ARG A 197 7.24 8.26 12.38
N LEU A 198 6.69 9.03 11.42
CA LEU A 198 6.64 8.63 10.02
C LEU A 198 8.07 8.60 9.45
N LEU A 199 8.45 7.43 8.95
CA LEU A 199 9.73 7.19 8.28
C LEU A 199 9.59 7.43 6.76
N ALA A 200 8.52 6.93 6.16
CA ALA A 200 8.23 7.06 4.74
C ALA A 200 6.74 6.82 4.46
N ALA A 201 6.23 7.44 3.40
CA ALA A 201 4.95 7.10 2.79
C ALA A 201 5.18 6.84 1.30
N TYR A 202 4.73 5.68 0.81
CA TYR A 202 4.97 5.22 -0.55
C TYR A 202 3.69 5.32 -1.38
N ASN A 203 3.79 6.08 -2.46
CA ASN A 203 2.75 6.19 -3.47
C ASN A 203 3.20 5.45 -4.75
N ASN A 204 2.77 4.20 -4.90
CA ASN A 204 3.09 3.39 -6.07
C ASN A 204 2.02 3.60 -7.14
N ASP A 205 2.30 4.45 -8.11
CA ASP A 205 1.46 4.78 -9.27
C ASP A 205 0.02 5.23 -8.90
N GLY A 206 -0.13 5.91 -7.77
CA GLY A 206 -1.39 6.54 -7.38
C GLY A 206 -1.48 7.99 -7.86
N PRO A 207 -2.69 8.53 -8.05
CA PRO A 207 -2.87 9.92 -8.44
C PRO A 207 -2.35 10.89 -7.36
N GLY A 208 -1.94 12.08 -7.79
CA GLY A 208 -1.57 13.19 -6.91
C GLY A 208 -2.77 13.87 -6.24
N PHE A 209 -2.64 15.17 -5.98
CA PHE A 209 -3.63 15.98 -5.29
C PHE A 209 -3.96 17.27 -6.05
N SER A 210 -4.98 18.00 -5.60
CA SER A 210 -5.29 19.31 -6.13
C SER A 210 -4.17 20.30 -5.81
N HIS A 211 -4.05 21.35 -6.62
CA HIS A 211 -3.10 22.45 -6.44
C HIS A 211 -3.13 23.03 -5.01
N ASP A 212 -4.32 23.28 -4.47
CA ASP A 212 -4.47 23.82 -3.11
C ASP A 212 -3.92 22.85 -2.04
N MET A 213 -4.01 21.54 -2.26
CA MET A 213 -3.48 20.54 -1.34
C MET A 213 -1.95 20.52 -1.37
N VAL A 214 -1.34 20.45 -2.54
CA VAL A 214 0.14 20.42 -2.66
C VAL A 214 0.80 21.71 -2.17
N ASP A 215 0.10 22.84 -2.25
CA ASP A 215 0.54 24.11 -1.70
C ASP A 215 0.30 24.27 -0.19
N SER A 216 -0.38 23.34 0.44
CA SER A 216 -0.72 23.40 1.85
C SER A 216 0.51 23.23 2.77
N ALA A 217 0.44 23.82 3.97
CA ALA A 217 1.47 23.62 4.99
C ALA A 217 1.50 22.15 5.51
N ALA A 218 0.37 21.46 5.45
CA ALA A 218 0.26 20.06 5.85
C ALA A 218 1.05 19.15 4.90
N TYR A 219 0.89 19.34 3.60
CA TYR A 219 1.65 18.62 2.58
C TYR A 219 3.16 18.86 2.72
N ARG A 220 3.57 20.13 2.77
CA ARG A 220 5.00 20.50 2.87
C ARG A 220 5.70 19.95 4.11
N ARG A 221 4.95 19.65 5.18
CA ARG A 221 5.51 19.07 6.41
C ARG A 221 6.02 17.66 6.22
N VAL A 222 5.44 16.91 5.28
CA VAL A 222 5.74 15.49 5.05
C VAL A 222 6.32 15.22 3.66
N ALA A 223 6.48 16.25 2.82
CA ALA A 223 6.91 16.10 1.43
C ALA A 223 8.24 15.35 1.28
N ASP A 224 9.17 15.54 2.20
CA ASP A 224 10.46 14.85 2.25
C ASP A 224 10.36 13.37 2.65
N LYS A 225 9.18 12.93 3.12
CA LYS A 225 8.87 11.55 3.49
C LYS A 225 7.95 10.85 2.48
N LEU A 226 7.44 11.59 1.48
CA LEU A 226 6.65 11.03 0.39
C LEU A 226 7.58 10.50 -0.70
N HIS A 227 7.40 9.24 -1.05
CA HIS A 227 8.13 8.56 -2.12
C HIS A 227 7.15 8.11 -3.18
N THR A 228 7.18 8.76 -4.34
CA THR A 228 6.24 8.50 -5.44
C THR A 228 6.99 7.83 -6.60
N TYR A 229 6.43 6.72 -7.10
CA TYR A 229 6.96 5.92 -8.20
C TYR A 229 5.93 5.83 -9.31
N ILE A 230 6.29 6.29 -10.51
CA ILE A 230 5.37 6.39 -11.64
C ILE A 230 5.98 5.66 -12.84
N PRO A 231 5.32 4.63 -13.42
CA PRO A 231 5.77 4.02 -14.67
C PRO A 231 5.83 5.03 -15.82
N GLU A 232 6.79 4.85 -16.77
CA GLU A 232 7.08 5.79 -17.86
C GLU A 232 5.84 6.28 -18.65
N SER A 233 4.83 5.43 -18.83
CA SER A 233 3.61 5.73 -19.58
C SER A 233 2.36 5.58 -18.72
N SER A 234 2.48 5.75 -17.42
CA SER A 234 1.33 5.69 -16.52
C SER A 234 0.32 6.79 -16.88
N ILE A 235 -0.96 6.40 -16.82
CA ILE A 235 -2.08 7.35 -16.93
C ILE A 235 -2.55 7.75 -15.53
N VAL A 236 -2.50 6.81 -14.57
CA VAL A 236 -3.02 7.04 -13.21
C VAL A 236 -2.08 7.91 -12.41
N GLY A 237 -0.80 7.58 -12.34
CA GLY A 237 0.19 8.30 -11.54
C GLY A 237 0.45 9.74 -12.00
N ILE A 238 0.09 10.10 -13.24
CA ILE A 238 0.20 11.49 -13.73
C ILE A 238 -1.08 12.31 -13.56
N LEU A 239 -2.14 11.72 -12.99
CA LEU A 239 -3.35 12.46 -12.68
C LEU A 239 -3.13 13.38 -11.49
N LEU A 240 -3.62 14.62 -11.59
CA LEU A 240 -3.46 15.65 -10.57
C LEU A 240 -1.98 16.08 -10.37
N GLU A 241 -1.67 16.75 -9.25
CA GLU A 241 -0.36 17.33 -9.02
C GLU A 241 0.44 16.55 -7.97
N HIS A 242 1.75 16.45 -8.21
CA HIS A 242 2.75 15.98 -7.27
C HIS A 242 3.73 17.13 -7.03
N ALA A 243 3.95 17.52 -5.78
CA ALA A 243 4.93 18.53 -5.43
C ALA A 243 6.20 17.94 -4.80
N GLU A 244 6.15 16.66 -4.42
CA GLU A 244 7.32 15.87 -4.05
C GLU A 244 8.11 15.44 -5.28
N ASP A 245 9.38 15.12 -5.09
CA ASP A 245 10.17 14.46 -6.13
C ASP A 245 9.64 13.04 -6.36
N TYR A 246 9.36 12.68 -7.62
CA TYR A 246 8.95 11.32 -7.99
C TYR A 246 9.97 10.64 -8.88
N ALA A 247 10.06 9.33 -8.78
CA ALA A 247 10.89 8.51 -9.65
C ALA A 247 10.07 7.91 -10.78
N VAL A 248 10.55 8.07 -12.02
CA VAL A 248 9.99 7.36 -13.17
C VAL A 248 10.64 5.98 -13.24
N ILE A 249 9.81 4.94 -13.29
CA ILE A 249 10.25 3.54 -13.31
C ILE A 249 9.91 2.86 -14.63
N ASP A 250 10.80 1.97 -15.06
CA ASP A 250 10.55 1.11 -16.20
C ASP A 250 9.49 0.05 -15.87
N SER A 251 8.70 -0.34 -16.86
CA SER A 251 7.75 -1.44 -16.78
C SER A 251 7.94 -2.41 -17.94
N SER A 252 7.75 -3.69 -17.70
CA SER A 252 7.75 -4.72 -18.74
C SER A 252 6.53 -4.62 -19.67
N ASN A 253 5.47 -3.95 -19.23
CA ASN A 253 4.24 -3.71 -19.95
C ASN A 253 4.26 -2.37 -20.73
N ARG A 254 3.19 -2.07 -21.46
CA ARG A 254 3.02 -0.83 -22.22
C ARG A 254 1.65 -0.21 -21.97
N SER A 255 1.59 1.13 -22.13
CA SER A 255 0.34 1.90 -21.99
C SER A 255 -0.31 1.64 -20.61
N ILE A 256 -1.61 1.61 -20.52
CA ILE A 256 -2.35 1.41 -19.26
C ILE A 256 -1.97 0.12 -18.51
N MET A 257 -1.44 -0.88 -19.21
CA MET A 257 -0.97 -2.12 -18.59
C MET A 257 0.30 -1.93 -17.74
N GLN A 258 0.98 -0.78 -17.84
CA GLN A 258 2.08 -0.43 -16.94
C GLN A 258 1.62 -0.16 -15.51
N HIS A 259 0.32 0.10 -15.32
CA HIS A 259 -0.30 0.25 -14.01
C HIS A 259 -0.37 -1.06 -13.21
N GLU A 260 -0.11 -2.20 -13.86
CA GLU A 260 -0.03 -3.51 -13.19
C GLU A 260 1.22 -3.58 -12.32
N PRO A 261 1.11 -3.69 -10.97
CA PRO A 261 2.26 -3.54 -10.07
C PRO A 261 3.29 -4.67 -10.15
N MET A 262 2.97 -5.77 -10.83
CA MET A 262 3.91 -6.86 -11.08
C MET A 262 4.69 -6.72 -12.41
N SER A 263 4.45 -5.65 -13.18
CA SER A 263 5.03 -5.47 -14.51
C SER A 263 6.43 -4.86 -14.51
#